data_dbbdd31a8b44a486ba6013f3e3fde407
#
_entry.id   dbbdd31a8b44a486ba6013f3e3fde407
#
_cell.length_a   1.000
_cell.length_b   1.000
_cell.length_c   1.000
_cell.angle_alpha   90.00
_cell.angle_beta   90.00
_cell.angle_gamma   90.00
#
_symmetry.space_group_name_H-M   'P 1'
#
loop_
_entity.id
_entity.type
_entity.pdbx_description
1 polymer ?
#
loop_
_entity_poly.entity_id
_entity_poly.type
_entity_poly.pdbx_seq_one_letter_code
_entity_poly.pdbx_strand_id
1 'polypeptide(L)'
;MSELEQHEINIGFIPLLDCVAILWAEKQGYFQEQGLNVNLIREASWASLRDRLAYGFLDVAHCLSAMLPAAALGQDQLKANLQTPLVLSINQAFISLRQDLCYALDLHPDVDEKTSSQKVVQALKENKGVNLAHVYKYSIHHFCLREWLALTDPDLAKNFHMLTSPPPSMVKGIAQHVFDGFCVGEPWNIQAQIEGHSFIVASSPNIIPAVADKVLAVCQEWAEQHPLTLKALVTAIQKAQADLQQRTDLSEVWEMLVDYKIIQFECSDHQHVYDFHKIQTIIRNMHGESAQPKLEDFSWLLQQMKKWEDIEMTAAEKKQIAQSCIYQQEATTV
;
A
#
# COMPACT_ATOMS: atom_id res chain seq x y z
N MET A 1 30.45 -16.95 9.21
CA MET A 1 29.04 -16.42 9.14
C MET A 1 28.21 -17.40 9.92
N SER A 2 27.37 -16.93 10.86
CA SER A 2 26.38 -17.79 11.53
C SER A 2 25.43 -18.36 10.47
N GLU A 3 25.09 -19.63 10.58
CA GLU A 3 24.18 -20.32 9.67
C GLU A 3 22.77 -19.70 9.81
N LEU A 4 22.07 -19.49 8.69
CA LEU A 4 20.70 -18.99 8.71
C LEU A 4 19.77 -20.09 9.25
N GLU A 5 18.72 -19.69 9.96
CA GLU A 5 17.74 -20.63 10.52
C GLU A 5 16.88 -21.26 9.42
N GLN A 6 16.63 -20.48 8.33
CA GLN A 6 15.86 -20.91 7.16
C GLN A 6 16.44 -20.29 5.89
N HIS A 7 16.59 -21.09 4.83
CA HIS A 7 17.09 -20.64 3.53
C HIS A 7 15.97 -20.46 2.49
N GLU A 8 14.95 -21.31 2.51
CA GLU A 8 13.82 -21.26 1.58
C GLU A 8 12.73 -20.36 2.15
N ILE A 9 12.43 -19.25 1.47
CA ILE A 9 11.51 -18.22 1.98
C ILE A 9 10.37 -17.97 0.99
N ASN A 10 9.14 -18.06 1.46
CA ASN A 10 7.94 -17.71 0.72
C ASN A 10 7.52 -16.28 1.01
N ILE A 11 7.65 -15.37 0.03
CA ILE A 11 7.23 -13.97 0.14
C ILE A 11 5.95 -13.75 -0.66
N GLY A 12 4.86 -13.41 0.04
CA GLY A 12 3.61 -13.01 -0.60
C GLY A 12 3.63 -11.55 -1.04
N PHE A 13 3.10 -11.25 -2.24
CA PHE A 13 2.95 -9.88 -2.70
C PHE A 13 1.68 -9.64 -3.50
N ILE A 14 1.17 -8.41 -3.45
CA ILE A 14 0.10 -7.92 -4.32
C ILE A 14 0.75 -7.13 -5.47
N PRO A 15 0.25 -7.28 -6.73
CA PRO A 15 0.84 -6.62 -7.90
C PRO A 15 0.54 -5.11 -7.90
N LEU A 16 1.45 -4.37 -7.29
CA LEU A 16 1.47 -2.91 -7.15
C LEU A 16 2.91 -2.43 -7.38
N LEU A 17 3.12 -1.15 -7.70
CA LEU A 17 4.47 -0.60 -7.83
C LEU A 17 5.28 -0.72 -6.53
N ASP A 18 4.60 -0.68 -5.38
CA ASP A 18 5.25 -0.69 -4.07
C ASP A 18 5.83 -2.05 -3.64
N CYS A 19 5.64 -3.13 -4.42
CA CYS A 19 6.40 -4.35 -4.26
C CYS A 19 7.74 -4.37 -5.05
N VAL A 20 8.07 -3.29 -5.78
CA VAL A 20 9.22 -3.22 -6.69
C VAL A 20 10.55 -3.58 -6.04
N ALA A 21 10.80 -3.16 -4.79
CA ALA A 21 12.06 -3.47 -4.10
C ALA A 21 12.25 -4.97 -3.84
N ILE A 22 11.16 -5.69 -3.55
CA ILE A 22 11.20 -7.15 -3.35
C ILE A 22 11.50 -7.85 -4.68
N LEU A 23 10.80 -7.47 -5.76
CA LEU A 23 11.01 -8.03 -7.08
C LEU A 23 12.40 -7.72 -7.62
N TRP A 24 12.89 -6.51 -7.35
CA TRP A 24 14.21 -6.07 -7.76
C TRP A 24 15.33 -6.81 -7.00
N ALA A 25 15.14 -7.06 -5.70
CA ALA A 25 16.06 -7.86 -4.91
C ALA A 25 16.23 -9.28 -5.48
N GLU A 26 15.14 -9.91 -5.93
CA GLU A 26 15.18 -11.22 -6.59
C GLU A 26 15.87 -11.14 -7.95
N LYS A 27 15.48 -10.20 -8.82
CA LYS A 27 16.04 -10.03 -10.16
C LYS A 27 17.57 -9.77 -10.13
N GLN A 28 18.05 -9.02 -9.14
CA GLN A 28 19.47 -8.67 -9.00
C GLN A 28 20.28 -9.68 -8.19
N GLY A 29 19.65 -10.75 -7.72
CA GLY A 29 20.33 -11.78 -6.92
C GLY A 29 20.71 -11.35 -5.50
N TYR A 30 20.09 -10.29 -4.96
CA TYR A 30 20.44 -9.78 -3.63
C TYR A 30 20.00 -10.72 -2.51
N PHE A 31 18.98 -11.52 -2.72
CA PHE A 31 18.60 -12.58 -1.78
C PHE A 31 19.63 -13.70 -1.77
N GLN A 32 20.11 -14.12 -2.95
CA GLN A 32 21.12 -15.16 -3.11
C GLN A 32 22.47 -14.73 -2.52
N GLU A 33 22.83 -13.44 -2.60
CA GLU A 33 24.03 -12.89 -1.93
C GLU A 33 23.96 -13.03 -0.41
N GLN A 34 22.74 -13.05 0.16
CA GLN A 34 22.50 -13.26 1.59
C GLN A 34 22.29 -14.75 1.95
N GLY A 35 22.41 -15.67 1.00
CA GLY A 35 22.23 -17.10 1.20
C GLY A 35 20.75 -17.53 1.26
N LEU A 36 19.84 -16.71 0.74
CA LEU A 36 18.41 -16.99 0.71
C LEU A 36 17.97 -17.44 -0.68
N ASN A 37 17.04 -18.40 -0.72
CA ASN A 37 16.29 -18.82 -1.89
C ASN A 37 14.83 -18.38 -1.71
N VAL A 38 14.41 -17.37 -2.46
CA VAL A 38 13.11 -16.72 -2.28
C VAL A 38 12.14 -17.20 -3.34
N ASN A 39 10.97 -17.66 -2.89
CA ASN A 39 9.83 -17.96 -3.73
C ASN A 39 8.81 -16.82 -3.65
N LEU A 40 8.65 -16.07 -4.73
CA LEU A 40 7.71 -14.95 -4.81
C LEU A 40 6.31 -15.46 -5.17
N ILE A 41 5.34 -15.25 -4.26
CA ILE A 41 3.97 -15.72 -4.40
C ILE A 41 3.04 -14.55 -4.60
N ARG A 42 2.47 -14.46 -5.82
CA ARG A 42 1.48 -13.43 -6.15
C ARG A 42 0.14 -13.76 -5.54
N GLU A 43 -0.37 -12.84 -4.73
CA GLU A 43 -1.67 -12.95 -4.08
C GLU A 43 -2.75 -12.17 -4.82
N ALA A 44 -3.98 -12.67 -4.76
CA ALA A 44 -5.12 -12.08 -5.45
C ALA A 44 -5.75 -10.91 -4.69
N SER A 45 -5.64 -10.91 -3.37
CA SER A 45 -6.27 -9.92 -2.50
C SER A 45 -5.52 -9.77 -1.17
N TRP A 46 -5.74 -8.64 -0.51
CA TRP A 46 -5.18 -8.38 0.82
C TRP A 46 -5.69 -9.38 1.89
N ALA A 47 -6.94 -9.83 1.77
CA ALA A 47 -7.49 -10.83 2.67
C ALA A 47 -6.78 -12.19 2.53
N SER A 48 -6.56 -12.66 1.29
CA SER A 48 -5.81 -13.90 1.03
C SER A 48 -4.37 -13.81 1.56
N LEU A 49 -3.67 -12.70 1.26
CA LEU A 49 -2.30 -12.48 1.72
C LEU A 49 -2.21 -12.52 3.25
N ARG A 50 -3.12 -11.81 3.93
CA ARG A 50 -3.20 -11.78 5.40
C ARG A 50 -3.40 -13.19 5.98
N ASP A 51 -4.39 -13.92 5.47
CA ASP A 51 -4.75 -15.23 5.99
C ASP A 51 -3.58 -16.22 5.79
N ARG A 52 -2.95 -16.19 4.61
CA ARG A 52 -1.81 -17.06 4.32
C ARG A 52 -0.58 -16.74 5.15
N LEU A 53 -0.33 -15.45 5.46
CA LEU A 53 0.73 -15.04 6.39
C LEU A 53 0.41 -15.53 7.81
N ALA A 54 -0.81 -15.31 8.29
CA ALA A 54 -1.23 -15.69 9.65
C ALA A 54 -1.22 -17.22 9.89
N TYR A 55 -1.47 -18.01 8.85
CA TYR A 55 -1.43 -19.47 8.92
C TYR A 55 -0.09 -20.10 8.52
N GLY A 56 0.97 -19.30 8.29
CA GLY A 56 2.30 -19.80 7.97
C GLY A 56 2.46 -20.41 6.57
N PHE A 57 1.55 -20.11 5.63
CA PHE A 57 1.72 -20.46 4.21
C PHE A 57 2.65 -19.47 3.49
N LEU A 58 2.86 -18.30 4.08
CA LEU A 58 3.86 -17.31 3.73
C LEU A 58 4.71 -17.05 4.96
N ASP A 59 6.02 -16.96 4.77
CA ASP A 59 6.95 -16.58 5.83
C ASP A 59 6.94 -15.06 6.05
N VAL A 60 6.84 -14.33 4.94
CA VAL A 60 6.93 -12.86 4.89
C VAL A 60 5.92 -12.34 3.87
N ALA A 61 5.45 -11.11 4.04
CA ALA A 61 4.51 -10.51 3.11
C ALA A 61 4.75 -9.01 2.85
N HIS A 62 4.58 -8.60 1.59
CA HIS A 62 4.31 -7.22 1.21
C HIS A 62 2.90 -6.86 1.68
N CYS A 63 2.76 -6.11 2.77
CA CYS A 63 1.52 -5.97 3.51
C CYS A 63 1.12 -4.51 3.70
N LEU A 64 -0.18 -4.25 3.82
CA LEU A 64 -0.70 -2.95 4.24
C LEU A 64 -0.28 -2.67 5.70
N SER A 65 0.33 -1.54 5.96
CA SER A 65 0.78 -1.14 7.31
C SER A 65 -0.35 -1.16 8.34
N ALA A 66 -1.56 -0.74 7.94
CA ALA A 66 -2.74 -0.71 8.81
C ALA A 66 -3.26 -2.09 9.21
N MET A 67 -2.87 -3.16 8.52
CA MET A 67 -3.24 -4.53 8.94
C MET A 67 -2.55 -4.95 10.24
N LEU A 68 -1.34 -4.44 10.52
CA LEU A 68 -0.60 -4.80 11.73
C LEU A 68 -1.34 -4.36 13.01
N PRO A 69 -1.67 -3.07 13.19
CA PRO A 69 -2.45 -2.65 14.35
C PRO A 69 -3.88 -3.21 14.36
N ALA A 70 -4.50 -3.49 13.19
CA ALA A 70 -5.80 -4.14 13.14
C ALA A 70 -5.76 -5.57 13.68
N ALA A 71 -4.71 -6.33 13.36
CA ALA A 71 -4.47 -7.67 13.90
C ALA A 71 -4.25 -7.62 15.43
N ALA A 72 -3.40 -6.70 15.90
CA ALA A 72 -3.14 -6.51 17.33
C ALA A 72 -4.41 -6.11 18.14
N LEU A 73 -5.36 -5.44 17.48
CA LEU A 73 -6.69 -5.11 18.03
C LEU A 73 -7.70 -6.26 17.91
N GLY A 74 -7.32 -7.40 17.31
CA GLY A 74 -8.21 -8.55 17.10
C GLY A 74 -9.31 -8.29 16.06
N GLN A 75 -9.17 -7.28 15.21
CA GLN A 75 -10.19 -6.91 14.24
C GLN A 75 -10.32 -7.89 13.06
N ASP A 76 -9.30 -8.71 12.83
CA ASP A 76 -9.27 -9.71 11.76
C ASP A 76 -9.63 -11.14 12.21
N GLN A 77 -9.82 -11.35 13.53
CA GLN A 77 -10.15 -12.62 14.16
C GLN A 77 -9.08 -13.74 14.02
N LEU A 78 -7.91 -13.45 13.43
CA LEU A 78 -6.86 -14.43 13.18
C LEU A 78 -5.91 -14.64 14.37
N LYS A 79 -5.92 -13.73 15.34
CA LYS A 79 -5.06 -13.76 16.54
C LYS A 79 -3.55 -13.82 16.22
N ALA A 80 -3.14 -13.37 15.05
CA ALA A 80 -1.74 -13.29 14.66
C ALA A 80 -1.14 -11.95 15.12
N ASN A 81 0.00 -11.98 15.77
CA ASN A 81 0.78 -10.79 16.06
C ASN A 81 1.69 -10.49 14.87
N LEU A 82 1.35 -9.45 14.11
CA LEU A 82 2.12 -9.02 12.95
C LEU A 82 3.08 -7.90 13.32
N GLN A 83 4.31 -8.02 12.85
CA GLN A 83 5.36 -7.02 13.05
C GLN A 83 6.01 -6.65 11.72
N THR A 84 6.68 -5.50 11.69
CA THR A 84 7.49 -5.11 10.52
C THR A 84 8.87 -4.64 10.92
N PRO A 85 9.93 -5.15 10.26
CA PRO A 85 11.28 -4.61 10.33
C PRO A 85 11.56 -3.51 9.29
N LEU A 86 10.69 -3.33 8.25
CA LEU A 86 11.00 -2.51 7.08
C LEU A 86 9.77 -1.89 6.44
N VAL A 87 9.84 -0.59 6.16
CA VAL A 87 8.88 0.12 5.31
C VAL A 87 9.24 -0.09 3.84
N LEU A 88 8.28 -0.52 3.03
CA LEU A 88 8.42 -0.71 1.59
C LEU A 88 7.98 0.53 0.82
N SER A 89 6.90 1.18 1.26
CA SER A 89 6.43 2.44 0.68
C SER A 89 5.77 3.36 1.69
N ILE A 90 5.85 4.67 1.42
CA ILE A 90 5.00 5.69 2.06
C ILE A 90 3.75 5.91 1.21
N ASN A 91 2.74 6.63 1.75
CA ASN A 91 1.49 6.93 1.03
C ASN A 91 1.75 7.73 -0.25
N GLN A 92 1.55 7.09 -1.39
CA GLN A 92 1.60 7.66 -2.74
C GLN A 92 0.39 7.16 -3.57
N ALA A 93 -0.75 7.00 -2.91
CA ALA A 93 -1.99 6.61 -3.56
C ALA A 93 -2.73 7.82 -4.15
N PHE A 94 -3.63 7.55 -5.10
CA PHE A 94 -4.47 8.56 -5.71
C PHE A 94 -5.94 8.17 -5.60
N ILE A 95 -6.79 9.17 -5.73
CA ILE A 95 -8.23 9.01 -5.88
C ILE A 95 -8.58 9.31 -7.32
N SER A 96 -9.19 8.32 -7.98
CA SER A 96 -9.69 8.41 -9.35
C SER A 96 -11.21 8.41 -9.37
N LEU A 97 -11.80 9.21 -10.25
CA LEU A 97 -13.23 9.22 -10.55
C LEU A 97 -13.46 8.92 -12.02
N ARG A 98 -14.57 8.27 -12.33
CA ARG A 98 -14.99 7.96 -13.71
C ARG A 98 -15.08 9.23 -14.54
N GLN A 99 -14.62 9.19 -15.79
CA GLN A 99 -14.51 10.38 -16.65
C GLN A 99 -15.86 11.08 -16.86
N ASP A 100 -16.93 10.35 -17.15
CA ASP A 100 -18.25 10.92 -17.35
C ASP A 100 -18.83 11.57 -16.07
N LEU A 101 -18.52 11.02 -14.89
CA LEU A 101 -18.83 11.66 -13.62
C LEU A 101 -18.03 12.96 -13.45
N CYS A 102 -16.76 12.94 -13.79
CA CYS A 102 -15.92 14.15 -13.76
C CYS A 102 -16.49 15.24 -14.66
N TYR A 103 -16.86 14.92 -15.89
CA TYR A 103 -17.52 15.89 -16.79
C TYR A 103 -18.85 16.39 -16.23
N ALA A 104 -19.69 15.51 -15.68
CA ALA A 104 -20.97 15.90 -15.08
C ALA A 104 -20.81 16.80 -13.84
N LEU A 105 -19.69 16.70 -13.14
CA LEU A 105 -19.35 17.51 -11.96
C LEU A 105 -18.44 18.71 -12.31
N ASP A 106 -18.09 18.90 -13.58
CA ASP A 106 -17.11 19.93 -14.02
C ASP A 106 -15.79 19.82 -13.23
N LEU A 107 -15.24 18.60 -13.16
CA LEU A 107 -13.96 18.26 -12.58
C LEU A 107 -12.93 18.01 -13.68
N HIS A 108 -11.75 18.61 -13.53
CA HIS A 108 -10.60 18.43 -14.41
C HIS A 108 -9.41 17.84 -13.65
N PRO A 109 -8.43 17.21 -14.31
CA PRO A 109 -7.28 16.57 -13.65
C PRO A 109 -6.46 17.47 -12.70
N ASP A 110 -6.47 18.79 -12.93
CA ASP A 110 -5.70 19.76 -12.14
C ASP A 110 -6.49 20.39 -10.97
N VAL A 111 -7.67 19.85 -10.65
CA VAL A 111 -8.49 20.35 -9.54
C VAL A 111 -7.83 20.04 -8.19
N ASP A 112 -7.94 20.97 -7.23
CA ASP A 112 -7.48 20.71 -5.86
C ASP A 112 -8.39 19.73 -5.11
N GLU A 113 -7.83 19.07 -4.09
CA GLU A 113 -8.50 18.01 -3.34
C GLU A 113 -9.76 18.48 -2.63
N LYS A 114 -9.79 19.73 -2.16
CA LYS A 114 -10.96 20.31 -1.49
C LYS A 114 -12.10 20.55 -2.47
N THR A 115 -11.79 21.11 -3.64
CA THR A 115 -12.78 21.34 -4.71
C THR A 115 -13.35 20.03 -5.22
N SER A 116 -12.52 19.03 -5.48
CA SER A 116 -13.00 17.69 -5.90
C SER A 116 -13.86 17.03 -4.83
N SER A 117 -13.49 17.12 -3.54
CA SER A 117 -14.29 16.66 -2.42
C SER A 117 -15.65 17.37 -2.35
N GLN A 118 -15.68 18.71 -2.47
CA GLN A 118 -16.92 19.49 -2.42
C GLN A 118 -17.92 19.06 -3.48
N LYS A 119 -17.47 18.90 -4.73
CA LYS A 119 -18.34 18.50 -5.84
C LYS A 119 -18.89 17.09 -5.66
N VAL A 120 -18.07 16.14 -5.19
CA VAL A 120 -18.53 14.76 -4.92
C VAL A 120 -19.49 14.72 -3.73
N VAL A 121 -19.19 15.41 -2.63
CA VAL A 121 -20.06 15.48 -1.45
C VAL A 121 -21.40 16.12 -1.80
N GLN A 122 -21.41 17.16 -2.63
CA GLN A 122 -22.65 17.76 -3.12
C GLN A 122 -23.46 16.75 -3.96
N ALA A 123 -22.82 16.03 -4.88
CA ALA A 123 -23.49 15.00 -5.67
C ALA A 123 -24.11 13.89 -4.79
N LEU A 124 -23.39 13.48 -3.73
CA LEU A 124 -23.90 12.51 -2.75
C LEU A 124 -25.13 13.04 -2.00
N LYS A 125 -25.11 14.30 -1.56
CA LYS A 125 -26.27 14.96 -0.90
C LYS A 125 -27.49 15.11 -1.82
N GLU A 126 -27.25 15.24 -3.11
CA GLU A 126 -28.30 15.28 -4.15
C GLU A 126 -28.78 13.88 -4.57
N ASN A 127 -28.34 12.81 -3.88
CA ASN A 127 -28.67 11.40 -4.18
C ASN A 127 -28.33 10.97 -5.63
N LYS A 128 -27.22 11.47 -6.18
CA LYS A 128 -26.76 11.10 -7.53
C LYS A 128 -26.12 9.70 -7.60
N GLY A 129 -26.18 8.92 -6.52
CA GLY A 129 -25.81 7.51 -6.51
C GLY A 129 -24.32 7.28 -6.77
N VAL A 130 -23.40 8.08 -6.21
CA VAL A 130 -21.96 7.89 -6.36
C VAL A 130 -21.48 6.78 -5.43
N ASN A 131 -20.81 5.77 -6.01
CA ASN A 131 -20.18 4.66 -5.28
C ASN A 131 -18.66 4.80 -5.34
N LEU A 132 -18.01 4.70 -4.18
CA LEU A 132 -16.54 4.74 -4.08
C LEU A 132 -16.00 3.40 -3.57
N ALA A 133 -14.84 2.98 -4.10
CA ALA A 133 -14.20 1.73 -3.73
C ALA A 133 -12.81 1.95 -3.11
N HIS A 134 -12.46 1.08 -2.19
CA HIS A 134 -11.13 0.97 -1.60
C HIS A 134 -10.63 -0.48 -1.65
N VAL A 135 -9.34 -0.70 -1.37
CA VAL A 135 -8.73 -2.03 -1.51
C VAL A 135 -8.97 -2.93 -0.30
N TYR A 136 -9.11 -2.35 0.87
CA TYR A 136 -9.31 -3.06 2.14
C TYR A 136 -9.70 -2.08 3.25
N LYS A 137 -10.55 -2.51 4.21
CA LYS A 137 -11.03 -1.68 5.30
C LYS A 137 -9.90 -1.06 6.14
N TYR A 138 -8.89 -1.87 6.49
CA TYR A 138 -7.70 -1.41 7.21
C TYR A 138 -6.58 -1.11 6.23
N SER A 139 -6.70 0.04 5.55
CA SER A 139 -5.72 0.52 4.57
C SER A 139 -5.68 2.05 4.56
N ILE A 140 -4.54 2.58 4.18
CA ILE A 140 -4.38 4.03 3.93
C ILE A 140 -5.37 4.50 2.86
N HIS A 141 -5.66 3.67 1.86
CA HIS A 141 -6.63 3.99 0.79
C HIS A 141 -8.04 4.24 1.33
N HIS A 142 -8.49 3.44 2.31
CA HIS A 142 -9.75 3.66 3.01
C HIS A 142 -9.72 4.97 3.80
N PHE A 143 -8.67 5.18 4.59
CA PHE A 143 -8.54 6.39 5.41
C PHE A 143 -8.39 7.64 4.54
N CYS A 144 -7.68 7.56 3.42
CA CYS A 144 -7.53 8.65 2.46
C CYS A 144 -8.90 9.07 1.88
N LEU A 145 -9.75 8.12 1.46
CA LEU A 145 -11.11 8.42 1.00
C LEU A 145 -11.96 9.07 2.11
N ARG A 146 -11.86 8.57 3.36
CA ARG A 146 -12.53 9.17 4.52
C ARG A 146 -12.10 10.61 4.75
N GLU A 147 -10.78 10.85 4.82
CA GLU A 147 -10.22 12.20 5.03
C GLU A 147 -10.54 13.13 3.85
N TRP A 148 -10.50 12.62 2.61
CA TRP A 148 -10.88 13.41 1.44
C TRP A 148 -12.35 13.88 1.49
N LEU A 149 -13.29 13.00 1.77
CA LEU A 149 -14.70 13.38 1.95
C LEU A 149 -14.88 14.33 3.13
N ALA A 150 -14.12 14.13 4.20
CA ALA A 150 -14.14 14.95 5.41
C ALA A 150 -13.58 16.37 5.23
N LEU A 151 -12.84 16.64 4.15
CA LEU A 151 -12.47 18.02 3.77
C LEU A 151 -13.69 18.92 3.58
N THR A 152 -14.85 18.28 3.29
CA THR A 152 -16.13 18.97 3.06
C THR A 152 -17.17 18.65 4.12
N ASP A 153 -17.36 17.37 4.45
CA ASP A 153 -18.40 16.92 5.38
C ASP A 153 -17.94 15.70 6.18
N PRO A 154 -17.46 15.91 7.43
CA PRO A 154 -16.98 14.81 8.28
C PRO A 154 -18.07 13.79 8.65
N ASP A 155 -19.32 14.23 8.83
CA ASP A 155 -20.44 13.34 9.20
C ASP A 155 -20.84 12.44 8.02
N LEU A 156 -20.91 13.01 6.82
CA LEU A 156 -21.10 12.22 5.60
C LEU A 156 -19.91 11.25 5.41
N ALA A 157 -18.68 11.71 5.54
CA ALA A 157 -17.49 10.88 5.42
C ALA A 157 -17.53 9.68 6.36
N LYS A 158 -17.96 9.84 7.61
CA LYS A 158 -18.06 8.77 8.60
C LYS A 158 -19.10 7.73 8.24
N ASN A 159 -20.25 8.17 7.75
CA ASN A 159 -21.41 7.31 7.48
C ASN A 159 -21.45 6.77 6.04
N PHE A 160 -20.56 7.23 5.17
CA PHE A 160 -20.53 6.79 3.78
C PHE A 160 -20.11 5.33 3.65
N HIS A 161 -20.90 4.55 2.92
CA HIS A 161 -20.58 3.14 2.67
C HIS A 161 -19.69 3.00 1.43
N MET A 162 -18.51 2.38 1.61
CA MET A 162 -17.55 2.15 0.54
C MET A 162 -17.52 0.68 0.13
N LEU A 163 -17.31 0.43 -1.16
CA LEU A 163 -17.12 -0.90 -1.70
C LEU A 163 -15.67 -1.36 -1.50
N THR A 164 -15.47 -2.66 -1.32
CA THR A 164 -14.11 -3.25 -1.30
C THR A 164 -13.85 -3.98 -2.61
N SER A 165 -12.73 -3.66 -3.26
CA SER A 165 -12.30 -4.32 -4.49
C SER A 165 -10.79 -4.56 -4.46
N PRO A 166 -10.29 -5.74 -4.87
CA PRO A 166 -8.85 -6.00 -4.96
C PRO A 166 -8.17 -5.07 -5.99
N PRO A 167 -6.89 -4.67 -5.76
CA PRO A 167 -6.18 -3.78 -6.68
C PRO A 167 -6.25 -4.19 -8.16
N PRO A 168 -6.03 -5.46 -8.55
CA PRO A 168 -6.11 -5.86 -9.96
C PRO A 168 -7.50 -5.76 -10.60
N SER A 169 -8.54 -5.56 -9.79
CA SER A 169 -9.94 -5.44 -10.25
C SER A 169 -10.40 -3.99 -10.40
N MET A 170 -9.57 -3.01 -9.99
CA MET A 170 -9.99 -1.59 -9.95
C MET A 170 -10.27 -1.03 -11.34
N VAL A 171 -9.38 -1.23 -12.30
CA VAL A 171 -9.55 -0.73 -13.68
C VAL A 171 -10.79 -1.34 -14.34
N LYS A 172 -10.96 -2.66 -14.22
CA LYS A 172 -12.15 -3.34 -14.75
C LYS A 172 -13.43 -2.88 -14.05
N GLY A 173 -13.38 -2.68 -12.73
CA GLY A 173 -14.53 -2.26 -11.93
C GLY A 173 -15.05 -0.88 -12.35
N ILE A 174 -14.16 0.10 -12.54
CA ILE A 174 -14.56 1.44 -12.99
C ILE A 174 -15.02 1.43 -14.46
N ALA A 175 -14.36 0.68 -15.33
CA ALA A 175 -14.76 0.53 -16.74
C ALA A 175 -16.14 -0.11 -16.89
N GLN A 176 -16.54 -0.99 -15.98
CA GLN A 176 -17.85 -1.66 -15.96
C GLN A 176 -18.89 -0.94 -15.09
N HIS A 177 -18.61 0.25 -14.59
CA HIS A 177 -19.51 1.05 -13.74
C HIS A 177 -19.95 0.31 -12.45
N VAL A 178 -19.10 -0.56 -11.88
CA VAL A 178 -19.35 -1.19 -10.57
C VAL A 178 -19.22 -0.16 -9.45
N PHE A 179 -18.33 0.81 -9.65
CA PHE A 179 -18.16 2.00 -8.80
C PHE A 179 -17.78 3.20 -9.66
N ASP A 180 -17.96 4.38 -9.10
CA ASP A 180 -17.76 5.66 -9.79
C ASP A 180 -16.40 6.31 -9.47
N GLY A 181 -15.73 5.79 -8.45
CA GLY A 181 -14.39 6.21 -8.07
C GLY A 181 -13.72 5.22 -7.14
N PHE A 182 -12.41 5.35 -6.99
CA PHE A 182 -11.64 4.46 -6.13
C PHE A 182 -10.36 5.12 -5.62
N CYS A 183 -9.82 4.56 -4.53
CA CYS A 183 -8.48 4.85 -4.05
C CYS A 183 -7.66 3.57 -4.00
N VAL A 184 -6.50 3.56 -4.63
CA VAL A 184 -5.59 2.41 -4.71
C VAL A 184 -4.15 2.88 -4.90
N GLY A 185 -3.16 2.03 -4.61
CA GLY A 185 -1.76 2.24 -4.97
C GLY A 185 -1.54 2.09 -6.48
N GLU A 186 -0.49 2.69 -7.00
CA GLU A 186 -0.15 2.62 -8.42
C GLU A 186 0.33 1.19 -8.82
N PRO A 187 0.13 0.81 -10.10
CA PRO A 187 -0.12 1.67 -11.27
C PRO A 187 -1.61 1.79 -11.67
N TRP A 188 -2.54 1.34 -10.87
CA TRP A 188 -3.95 1.13 -11.26
C TRP A 188 -4.71 2.43 -11.55
N ASN A 189 -4.38 3.54 -10.86
CA ASN A 189 -4.98 4.85 -11.18
C ASN A 189 -4.47 5.37 -12.53
N ILE A 190 -3.17 5.29 -12.76
CA ILE A 190 -2.55 5.68 -14.02
C ILE A 190 -3.07 4.84 -15.18
N GLN A 191 -3.17 3.51 -15.00
CA GLN A 191 -3.73 2.62 -16.01
C GLN A 191 -5.17 3.02 -16.36
N ALA A 192 -6.04 3.20 -15.38
CA ALA A 192 -7.44 3.59 -15.62
C ALA A 192 -7.55 4.95 -16.34
N GLN A 193 -6.62 5.88 -16.09
CA GLN A 193 -6.56 7.17 -16.75
C GLN A 193 -6.09 7.05 -18.21
N ILE A 194 -5.01 6.30 -18.47
CA ILE A 194 -4.47 6.06 -19.83
C ILE A 194 -5.50 5.33 -20.70
N GLU A 195 -6.22 4.35 -20.13
CA GLU A 195 -7.28 3.62 -20.83
C GLU A 195 -8.59 4.44 -21.00
N GLY A 196 -8.62 5.68 -20.52
CA GLY A 196 -9.75 6.60 -20.71
C GLY A 196 -10.97 6.29 -19.83
N HIS A 197 -10.80 5.59 -18.72
CA HIS A 197 -11.90 5.24 -17.81
C HIS A 197 -12.08 6.24 -16.66
N SER A 198 -11.00 6.92 -16.23
CA SER A 198 -11.05 7.81 -15.08
C SER A 198 -10.12 9.02 -15.24
N PHE A 199 -10.31 10.01 -14.36
CA PHE A 199 -9.33 11.05 -14.06
C PHE A 199 -8.86 10.92 -12.61
N ILE A 200 -7.58 11.14 -12.37
CA ILE A 200 -7.03 11.33 -11.02
C ILE A 200 -7.45 12.70 -10.54
N VAL A 201 -8.20 12.78 -9.45
CA VAL A 201 -8.79 14.02 -8.92
C VAL A 201 -8.26 14.41 -7.54
N ALA A 202 -7.46 13.56 -6.92
CA ALA A 202 -6.83 13.85 -5.64
C ALA A 202 -5.61 12.96 -5.40
N SER A 203 -4.67 13.45 -4.58
CA SER A 203 -3.42 12.79 -4.22
C SER A 203 -3.35 12.58 -2.71
N SER A 204 -3.02 11.38 -2.25
CA SER A 204 -2.94 11.09 -0.82
C SER A 204 -1.92 11.94 -0.06
N PRO A 205 -0.74 12.32 -0.60
CA PRO A 205 0.17 13.23 0.06
C PRO A 205 -0.40 14.62 0.39
N ASN A 206 -1.43 15.07 -0.34
CA ASN A 206 -2.09 16.35 -0.09
C ASN A 206 -3.26 16.24 0.92
N ILE A 207 -3.67 15.02 1.28
CA ILE A 207 -4.84 14.75 2.15
C ILE A 207 -4.41 14.25 3.52
N ILE A 208 -3.40 13.39 3.57
CA ILE A 208 -2.91 12.73 4.78
C ILE A 208 -1.40 12.92 4.92
N PRO A 209 -0.84 12.87 6.14
CA PRO A 209 0.60 13.02 6.33
C PRO A 209 1.39 11.91 5.63
N ALA A 210 2.69 12.13 5.43
CA ALA A 210 3.59 11.07 5.01
C ALA A 210 3.62 9.98 6.10
N VAL A 211 3.15 8.79 5.75
CA VAL A 211 2.99 7.64 6.65
C VAL A 211 3.29 6.35 5.89
N ALA A 212 3.83 5.34 6.58
CA ALA A 212 4.07 4.03 5.99
C ALA A 212 2.78 3.43 5.41
N ASP A 213 2.79 3.10 4.11
CA ASP A 213 1.65 2.47 3.42
C ASP A 213 1.86 0.96 3.30
N LYS A 214 2.97 0.54 2.72
CA LYS A 214 3.32 -0.88 2.65
C LYS A 214 4.56 -1.17 3.49
N VAL A 215 4.51 -2.33 4.12
CA VAL A 215 5.58 -2.81 5.00
C VAL A 215 5.92 -4.26 4.68
N LEU A 216 7.13 -4.66 5.04
CA LEU A 216 7.50 -6.08 5.07
C LEU A 216 6.95 -6.68 6.36
N ALA A 217 5.85 -7.42 6.28
CA ALA A 217 5.21 -8.00 7.46
C ALA A 217 5.65 -9.44 7.71
N VAL A 218 5.81 -9.76 8.98
CA VAL A 218 6.11 -11.11 9.49
C VAL A 218 5.23 -11.40 10.71
N CYS A 219 4.96 -12.68 10.98
CA CYS A 219 4.42 -13.08 12.28
C CYS A 219 5.52 -12.96 13.35
N GLN A 220 5.16 -12.45 14.52
CA GLN A 220 6.10 -12.29 15.64
C GLN A 220 6.82 -13.59 15.96
N GLU A 221 6.10 -14.69 16.08
CA GLU A 221 6.66 -16.02 16.38
C GLU A 221 7.70 -16.46 15.35
N TRP A 222 7.43 -16.24 14.04
CA TRP A 222 8.38 -16.55 12.98
C TRP A 222 9.63 -15.68 13.08
N ALA A 223 9.47 -14.39 13.34
CA ALA A 223 10.58 -13.44 13.48
C ALA A 223 11.50 -13.78 14.67
N GLU A 224 10.92 -14.23 15.78
CA GLU A 224 11.64 -14.69 16.98
C GLU A 224 12.43 -15.98 16.73
N GLN A 225 11.89 -16.88 15.90
CA GLN A 225 12.55 -18.14 15.52
C GLN A 225 13.61 -17.98 14.44
N HIS A 226 13.55 -16.92 13.62
CA HIS A 226 14.39 -16.73 12.43
C HIS A 226 15.07 -15.35 12.37
N PRO A 227 15.74 -14.88 13.45
CA PRO A 227 16.28 -13.51 13.50
C PRO A 227 17.40 -13.25 12.50
N LEU A 228 18.27 -14.24 12.19
CA LEU A 228 19.33 -14.07 11.20
C LEU A 228 18.79 -14.09 9.78
N THR A 229 17.83 -14.95 9.51
CA THR A 229 17.11 -15.03 8.23
C THR A 229 16.35 -13.73 7.95
N LEU A 230 15.63 -13.18 8.95
CA LEU A 230 14.94 -11.91 8.81
C LEU A 230 15.90 -10.75 8.55
N LYS A 231 17.04 -10.73 9.25
CA LYS A 231 18.09 -9.74 9.01
C LYS A 231 18.65 -9.82 7.59
N ALA A 232 18.89 -11.03 7.08
CA ALA A 232 19.36 -11.27 5.72
C ALA A 232 18.34 -10.76 4.68
N LEU A 233 17.04 -11.06 4.86
CA LEU A 233 15.95 -10.55 4.03
C LEU A 233 15.90 -9.03 4.00
N VAL A 234 15.89 -8.39 5.16
CA VAL A 234 15.88 -6.93 5.28
C VAL A 234 17.07 -6.31 4.58
N THR A 235 18.28 -6.89 4.76
CA THR A 235 19.51 -6.42 4.11
C THR A 235 19.41 -6.46 2.59
N ALA A 236 18.88 -7.56 2.02
CA ALA A 236 18.70 -7.71 0.57
C ALA A 236 17.71 -6.67 0.01
N ILE A 237 16.55 -6.48 0.70
CA ILE A 237 15.52 -5.53 0.25
C ILE A 237 16.00 -4.08 0.39
N GLN A 238 16.71 -3.73 1.47
CA GLN A 238 17.29 -2.40 1.65
C GLN A 238 18.34 -2.09 0.57
N LYS A 239 19.15 -3.09 0.17
CA LYS A 239 20.08 -2.94 -0.96
C LYS A 239 19.31 -2.64 -2.25
N ALA A 240 18.19 -3.33 -2.51
CA ALA A 240 17.33 -3.07 -3.65
C ALA A 240 16.71 -1.67 -3.60
N GLN A 241 16.22 -1.22 -2.44
CA GLN A 241 15.69 0.13 -2.26
C GLN A 241 16.74 1.21 -2.57
N ALA A 242 17.96 1.04 -2.06
CA ALA A 242 19.05 1.97 -2.31
C ALA A 242 19.48 2.01 -3.79
N ASP A 243 19.52 0.85 -4.46
CA ASP A 243 19.80 0.77 -5.90
C ASP A 243 18.70 1.48 -6.72
N LEU A 244 17.43 1.18 -6.48
CA LEU A 244 16.31 1.82 -7.16
C LEU A 244 16.29 3.34 -7.00
N GLN A 245 16.62 3.85 -5.83
CA GLN A 245 16.67 5.29 -5.55
C GLN A 245 17.77 6.01 -6.32
N GLN A 246 18.91 5.35 -6.53
CA GLN A 246 20.11 5.93 -7.18
C GLN A 246 20.09 5.74 -8.70
N ARG A 247 19.29 4.81 -9.23
CA ARG A 247 19.27 4.51 -10.67
C ARG A 247 18.78 5.70 -11.49
N THR A 248 19.55 6.07 -12.49
CA THR A 248 19.16 7.05 -13.50
C THR A 248 18.31 6.41 -14.60
N ASP A 249 18.65 5.19 -14.99
CA ASP A 249 17.92 4.39 -15.99
C ASP A 249 17.09 3.29 -15.29
N LEU A 250 15.78 3.33 -15.46
CA LEU A 250 14.82 2.36 -14.94
C LEU A 250 14.27 1.39 -16.00
N SER A 251 14.88 1.32 -17.20
CA SER A 251 14.39 0.46 -18.28
C SER A 251 14.30 -1.01 -17.86
N GLU A 252 15.34 -1.53 -17.22
CA GLU A 252 15.36 -2.91 -16.71
C GLU A 252 14.32 -3.15 -15.59
N VAL A 253 14.08 -2.14 -14.75
CA VAL A 253 13.02 -2.17 -13.72
C VAL A 253 11.66 -2.18 -14.38
N TRP A 254 11.47 -1.38 -15.43
CA TRP A 254 10.23 -1.34 -16.20
C TRP A 254 9.93 -2.69 -16.85
N GLU A 255 10.90 -3.28 -17.55
CA GLU A 255 10.77 -4.62 -18.13
C GLU A 255 10.37 -5.67 -17.08
N MET A 256 11.02 -5.66 -15.93
CA MET A 256 10.66 -6.53 -14.80
C MET A 256 9.21 -6.32 -14.37
N LEU A 257 8.74 -5.07 -14.22
CA LEU A 257 7.36 -4.78 -13.82
C LEU A 257 6.34 -5.26 -14.87
N VAL A 258 6.70 -5.26 -16.15
CA VAL A 258 5.89 -5.83 -17.24
C VAL A 258 5.88 -7.36 -17.13
N ASP A 259 7.03 -8.00 -16.95
CA ASP A 259 7.16 -9.47 -16.81
C ASP A 259 6.33 -9.99 -15.62
N TYR A 260 6.36 -9.28 -14.50
CA TYR A 260 5.54 -9.59 -13.33
C TYR A 260 4.08 -9.14 -13.46
N LYS A 261 3.67 -8.60 -14.62
CA LYS A 261 2.31 -8.13 -14.91
C LYS A 261 1.80 -7.12 -13.87
N ILE A 262 2.66 -6.22 -13.44
CA ILE A 262 2.33 -5.06 -12.65
C ILE A 262 1.95 -3.92 -13.59
N ILE A 263 2.79 -3.66 -14.59
CA ILE A 263 2.46 -2.77 -15.71
C ILE A 263 1.87 -3.65 -16.83
N GLN A 264 0.61 -3.42 -17.19
CA GLN A 264 -0.15 -4.21 -18.17
C GLN A 264 -0.74 -3.33 -19.29
N PHE A 265 -0.26 -2.11 -19.42
CA PHE A 265 -0.73 -1.12 -20.38
C PHE A 265 0.47 -0.48 -21.08
N GLU A 266 0.23 0.04 -22.28
CA GLU A 266 1.25 0.78 -23.02
C GLU A 266 1.43 2.16 -22.38
N CYS A 267 2.64 2.42 -21.92
CA CYS A 267 3.05 3.71 -21.35
C CYS A 267 4.49 3.97 -21.77
N SER A 268 4.72 5.05 -22.45
CA SER A 268 6.05 5.43 -22.93
C SER A 268 6.33 6.90 -22.75
N ASP A 269 7.62 7.27 -22.81
CA ASP A 269 8.09 8.63 -22.77
C ASP A 269 7.68 9.48 -23.99
N HIS A 270 7.14 8.85 -25.05
CA HIS A 270 6.67 9.52 -26.27
C HIS A 270 5.17 9.77 -26.29
N GLN A 271 4.37 8.81 -25.79
CA GLN A 271 2.91 8.89 -25.85
C GLN A 271 2.27 9.35 -24.53
N HIS A 272 2.86 8.96 -23.40
CA HIS A 272 2.33 9.21 -22.05
C HIS A 272 3.41 9.81 -21.16
N VAL A 273 4.10 10.85 -21.65
CA VAL A 273 5.28 11.48 -21.02
C VAL A 273 5.09 11.74 -19.54
N TYR A 274 3.96 12.35 -19.16
CA TYR A 274 3.66 12.70 -17.78
C TYR A 274 3.52 11.46 -16.89
N ASP A 275 2.70 10.50 -17.31
CA ASP A 275 2.42 9.30 -16.52
C ASP A 275 3.63 8.37 -16.44
N PHE A 276 4.42 8.28 -17.52
CA PHE A 276 5.68 7.55 -17.54
C PHE A 276 6.68 8.09 -16.51
N HIS A 277 6.92 9.41 -16.52
CA HIS A 277 7.80 10.05 -15.54
C HIS A 277 7.25 10.00 -14.12
N LYS A 278 5.92 10.05 -13.95
CA LYS A 278 5.28 9.90 -12.65
C LYS A 278 5.55 8.53 -12.05
N ILE A 279 5.40 7.44 -12.82
CA ILE A 279 5.73 6.08 -12.39
C ILE A 279 7.21 5.99 -11.98
N GLN A 280 8.13 6.52 -12.79
CA GLN A 280 9.55 6.51 -12.46
C GLN A 280 9.86 7.29 -11.17
N THR A 281 9.21 8.42 -10.96
CA THR A 281 9.37 9.24 -9.76
C THR A 281 8.86 8.50 -8.52
N ILE A 282 7.72 7.80 -8.63
CA ILE A 282 7.17 6.97 -7.56
C ILE A 282 8.17 5.86 -7.19
N ILE A 283 8.71 5.14 -8.18
CA ILE A 283 9.69 4.06 -7.95
C ILE A 283 10.92 4.56 -7.18
N ARG A 284 11.49 5.70 -7.57
CA ARG A 284 12.68 6.28 -6.91
C ARG A 284 12.42 6.75 -5.49
N ASN A 285 11.21 7.23 -5.20
CA ASN A 285 10.85 7.81 -3.91
C ASN A 285 9.95 6.89 -3.07
N MET A 286 9.95 5.59 -3.35
CA MET A 286 8.96 4.66 -2.83
C MET A 286 8.87 4.66 -1.28
N HIS A 287 10.00 4.59 -0.59
CA HIS A 287 10.04 4.56 0.88
C HIS A 287 10.32 5.94 1.52
N GLY A 288 10.31 7.04 0.73
CA GLY A 288 10.60 8.38 1.23
C GLY A 288 12.04 8.54 1.74
N GLU A 289 12.19 9.26 2.85
CA GLU A 289 13.51 9.53 3.45
C GLU A 289 14.09 8.36 4.23
N SER A 290 13.24 7.42 4.69
CA SER A 290 13.68 6.32 5.54
C SER A 290 12.78 5.10 5.40
N ALA A 291 13.40 3.94 5.22
CA ALA A 291 12.74 2.64 5.25
C ALA A 291 12.55 2.07 6.67
N GLN A 292 12.93 2.81 7.72
CA GLN A 292 12.75 2.37 9.10
C GLN A 292 11.31 2.59 9.55
N PRO A 293 10.63 1.58 10.15
CA PRO A 293 9.30 1.75 10.74
C PRO A 293 9.35 2.76 11.89
N LYS A 294 8.36 3.66 11.94
CA LYS A 294 8.26 4.72 12.97
C LYS A 294 7.04 4.50 13.85
N LEU A 295 7.16 4.81 15.10
CA LEU A 295 6.05 4.75 16.07
C LEU A 295 4.90 5.69 15.67
N GLU A 296 5.24 6.82 15.08
CA GLU A 296 4.31 7.84 14.60
C GLU A 296 3.38 7.29 13.51
N ASP A 297 3.89 6.44 12.59
CA ASP A 297 3.09 5.82 11.53
C ASP A 297 1.95 4.98 12.13
N PHE A 298 2.27 4.06 13.03
CA PHE A 298 1.29 3.19 13.66
C PHE A 298 0.38 3.96 14.63
N SER A 299 0.89 5.00 15.28
CA SER A 299 0.09 5.90 16.11
C SER A 299 -0.95 6.65 15.29
N TRP A 300 -0.60 7.11 14.09
CA TRP A 300 -1.54 7.75 13.18
C TRP A 300 -2.58 6.76 12.66
N LEU A 301 -2.18 5.55 12.26
CA LEU A 301 -3.10 4.50 11.80
C LEU A 301 -4.13 4.14 12.87
N LEU A 302 -3.72 3.98 14.12
CA LEU A 302 -4.61 3.72 15.24
C LEU A 302 -5.56 4.90 15.50
N GLN A 303 -5.10 6.14 15.29
CA GLN A 303 -5.97 7.30 15.37
C GLN A 303 -7.04 7.33 14.27
N GLN A 304 -6.70 6.90 13.04
CA GLN A 304 -7.67 6.74 11.97
C GLN A 304 -8.70 5.66 12.28
N MET A 305 -8.27 4.52 12.83
CA MET A 305 -9.17 3.46 13.26
C MET A 305 -10.13 3.94 14.36
N LYS A 306 -9.65 4.71 15.32
CA LYS A 306 -10.52 5.35 16.33
C LYS A 306 -11.51 6.31 15.70
N LYS A 307 -11.04 7.18 14.79
CA LYS A 307 -11.86 8.23 14.14
C LYS A 307 -12.95 7.66 13.25
N TRP A 308 -12.62 6.65 12.43
CA TRP A 308 -13.49 6.19 11.35
C TRP A 308 -14.20 4.87 11.60
N GLU A 309 -13.65 4.03 12.50
CA GLU A 309 -14.15 2.68 12.74
C GLU A 309 -14.70 2.49 14.17
N ASP A 310 -14.82 3.57 14.95
CA ASP A 310 -15.33 3.57 16.33
C ASP A 310 -14.57 2.59 17.26
N ILE A 311 -13.28 2.35 16.99
CA ILE A 311 -12.45 1.48 17.82
C ILE A 311 -11.94 2.28 19.00
N GLU A 312 -12.51 2.02 20.18
CA GLU A 312 -12.08 2.69 21.42
C GLU A 312 -10.78 2.10 21.96
N MET A 313 -9.88 2.99 22.35
CA MET A 313 -8.61 2.65 22.99
C MET A 313 -8.10 3.81 23.84
N THR A 314 -7.44 3.50 24.93
CA THR A 314 -6.73 4.47 25.77
C THR A 314 -5.42 4.91 25.10
N ALA A 315 -4.83 6.02 25.57
CA ALA A 315 -3.53 6.47 25.10
C ALA A 315 -2.41 5.46 25.38
N ALA A 316 -2.49 4.73 26.49
CA ALA A 316 -1.53 3.69 26.87
C ALA A 316 -1.62 2.48 25.92
N GLU A 317 -2.83 1.97 25.66
CA GLU A 317 -3.07 0.88 24.71
C GLU A 317 -2.62 1.27 23.30
N LYS A 318 -2.96 2.48 22.85
CA LYS A 318 -2.51 3.00 21.55
C LYS A 318 -0.99 2.93 21.40
N LYS A 319 -0.25 3.40 22.43
CA LYS A 319 1.21 3.38 22.43
C LYS A 319 1.75 1.95 22.41
N GLN A 320 1.20 1.08 23.24
CA GLN A 320 1.61 -0.33 23.33
C GLN A 320 1.39 -1.05 22.02
N ILE A 321 0.22 -0.89 21.38
CA ILE A 321 -0.11 -1.50 20.09
C ILE A 321 0.81 -0.95 19.00
N ALA A 322 1.03 0.37 18.94
CA ALA A 322 1.93 0.95 17.94
C ALA A 322 3.37 0.40 18.09
N GLN A 323 3.84 0.20 19.31
CA GLN A 323 5.16 -0.41 19.58
C GLN A 323 5.21 -1.88 19.17
N SER A 324 4.15 -2.66 19.43
CA SER A 324 4.11 -4.08 19.08
C SER A 324 4.10 -4.35 17.57
N CYS A 325 3.73 -3.37 16.74
CA CYS A 325 3.79 -3.48 15.27
C CYS A 325 5.21 -3.38 14.70
N ILE A 326 6.18 -2.88 15.50
CA ILE A 326 7.55 -2.68 15.04
C ILE A 326 8.43 -3.81 15.56
N TYR A 327 9.08 -4.53 14.65
CA TYR A 327 10.07 -5.53 15.00
C TYR A 327 11.29 -4.85 15.63
N GLN A 328 11.60 -5.22 16.86
CA GLN A 328 12.80 -4.78 17.56
C GLN A 328 13.83 -5.92 17.50
N GLN A 329 14.92 -5.71 16.79
CA GLN A 329 16.04 -6.64 16.85
C GLN A 329 16.60 -6.60 18.27
N GLU A 330 16.47 -7.69 19.03
CA GLU A 330 17.17 -7.79 20.31
C GLU A 330 18.67 -7.57 20.09
N ALA A 331 19.25 -6.65 20.87
CA ALA A 331 20.67 -6.48 20.87
C ALA A 331 21.27 -7.82 21.32
N THR A 332 21.88 -8.54 20.37
CA THR A 332 22.64 -9.77 20.70
C THR A 332 23.71 -9.35 21.69
N THR A 333 23.50 -9.63 22.97
CA THR A 333 24.51 -9.49 24.00
C THR A 333 25.60 -10.51 23.66
N VAL A 334 26.71 -10.02 23.09
CA VAL A 334 27.91 -10.79 22.83
C VAL A 334 28.69 -10.98 24.12
#